data_3cea06dde949a612d9818f39accbf2f3
#
_entry.id   3cea06dde949a612d9818f39accbf2f3
#
_cell.length_a   1.000
_cell.length_b   1.000
_cell.length_c   1.000
_cell.angle_alpha   90.00
_cell.angle_beta   90.00
_cell.angle_gamma   90.00
#
_symmetry.space_group_name_H-M   'P 1'
#
loop_
_entity.id
_entity.type
_entity.pdbx_description
1 polymer ?
#
loop_
_entity_poly.entity_id
_entity_poly.type
_entity_poly.pdbx_seq_one_letter_code
_entity_poly.pdbx_strand_id
1 'polypeptide(L)'
;MKLHGIADHFLFENGLEIYEISPTSSRSYLEIKPNTKEEAFKFVKSKYPILELETFKKDNDKSDAVILALNFDNPKLKKIN
;
A
#
# COMPACT_ATOMS: atom_id res chain seq x y z
N MET A 1 4.45 9.16 8.23
CA MET A 1 3.43 9.00 7.17
C MET A 1 2.09 8.59 7.78
N LYS A 2 1.04 9.25 7.39
CA LYS A 2 -0.32 8.87 7.78
C LYS A 2 -1.06 8.32 6.58
N LEU A 3 -1.80 7.26 6.80
CA LEU A 3 -2.61 6.62 5.78
C LEU A 3 -4.07 6.92 6.02
N HIS A 4 -4.75 7.45 4.98
CA HIS A 4 -6.18 7.70 5.00
C HIS A 4 -6.84 6.84 3.93
N GLY A 5 -7.83 6.04 4.31
CA GLY A 5 -8.53 5.19 3.37
C GLY A 5 -9.86 5.81 2.96
N ILE A 6 -10.10 5.87 1.65
CA ILE A 6 -11.42 6.12 1.09
C ILE A 6 -11.67 5.05 0.03
N ALA A 7 -12.93 4.87 -0.37
CA ALA A 7 -13.39 3.69 -1.11
C ALA A 7 -12.49 3.26 -2.28
N ASP A 8 -12.07 4.21 -3.11
CA ASP A 8 -11.35 3.90 -4.34
C ASP A 8 -9.92 4.40 -4.38
N HIS A 9 -9.43 5.01 -3.30
CA HIS A 9 -8.10 5.62 -3.30
C HIS A 9 -7.45 5.51 -1.94
N PHE A 10 -6.12 5.36 -1.96
CA PHE A 10 -5.32 5.56 -0.77
C PHE A 10 -4.84 7.00 -0.75
N LEU A 11 -5.08 7.69 0.37
CA LEU A 11 -4.53 9.01 0.63
C LEU A 11 -3.49 8.86 1.73
N PHE A 12 -2.34 9.49 1.56
CA PHE A 12 -1.34 9.47 2.60
C PHE A 12 -0.54 10.76 2.62
N GLU A 13 -0.09 11.12 3.83
CA GLU A 13 0.69 12.33 4.06
C GLU A 13 2.12 11.97 4.37
N ASN A 14 3.03 12.76 3.83
CA ASN A 14 4.45 12.69 4.17
C ASN A 14 4.94 14.13 4.37
N GLY A 15 4.97 14.55 5.63
CA GLY A 15 5.24 15.96 5.94
C GLY A 15 4.09 16.85 5.51
N LEU A 16 4.37 17.83 4.66
CA LEU A 16 3.36 18.73 4.11
C LEU A 16 2.81 18.25 2.76
N GLU A 17 3.25 17.10 2.30
CA GLU A 17 2.84 16.57 1.01
C GLU A 17 1.75 15.52 1.18
N ILE A 18 0.73 15.58 0.34
CA ILE A 18 -0.37 14.61 0.33
C ILE A 18 -0.38 13.94 -1.03
N TYR A 19 -0.45 12.61 -1.02
CA TYR A 19 -0.42 11.78 -2.22
C TYR A 19 -1.65 10.91 -2.31
N GLU A 20 -1.99 10.53 -3.53
CA GLU A 20 -3.14 9.68 -3.81
C GLU A 20 -2.77 8.61 -4.83
N ILE A 21 -3.23 7.38 -4.62
CA ILE A 21 -3.09 6.30 -5.58
C ILE A 21 -4.24 5.30 -5.39
N SER A 22 -4.71 4.71 -6.49
CA SER A 22 -5.72 3.66 -6.36
C SER A 22 -5.09 2.37 -5.85
N PRO A 23 -5.80 1.62 -4.99
CA PRO A 23 -5.29 0.34 -4.50
C PRO A 23 -4.95 -0.65 -5.62
N THR A 24 -5.79 -0.71 -6.65
CA THR A 24 -5.57 -1.59 -7.80
C THR A 24 -4.27 -1.23 -8.52
N SER A 25 -4.03 0.06 -8.76
CA SER A 25 -2.80 0.51 -9.42
C SER A 25 -1.57 0.20 -8.58
N SER A 26 -1.67 0.36 -7.25
CA SER A 26 -0.54 0.09 -6.37
C SER A 26 -0.15 -1.38 -6.39
N ARG A 27 -1.14 -2.28 -6.40
CA ARG A 27 -0.89 -3.71 -6.46
C ARG A 27 -0.37 -4.15 -7.83
N SER A 28 -0.93 -3.58 -8.91
CA SER A 28 -0.49 -3.90 -10.28
C SER A 28 0.97 -3.51 -10.50
N TYR A 29 1.39 -2.39 -9.96
CA TYR A 29 2.77 -1.93 -10.07
C TYR A 29 3.75 -2.96 -9.49
N LEU A 30 3.35 -3.65 -8.44
CA LEU A 30 4.17 -4.66 -7.78
C LEU A 30 3.93 -6.07 -8.33
N GLU A 31 3.13 -6.17 -9.40
CA GLU A 31 2.82 -7.45 -10.06
C GLU A 31 2.15 -8.46 -9.13
N ILE A 32 1.34 -7.98 -8.21
CA ILE A 32 0.62 -8.84 -7.28
C ILE A 32 -0.58 -9.45 -8.00
N LYS A 33 -0.61 -10.78 -8.08
CA LYS A 33 -1.69 -11.52 -8.76
C LYS A 33 -2.14 -12.70 -7.91
N PRO A 34 -3.47 -12.88 -7.69
CA PRO A 34 -4.54 -11.97 -8.08
C PRO A 34 -4.44 -10.61 -7.38
N ASN A 35 -5.03 -9.58 -8.00
CA ASN A 35 -4.93 -8.21 -7.50
C ASN A 35 -5.93 -7.98 -6.35
N THR A 36 -5.59 -8.46 -5.17
CA THR A 36 -6.42 -8.35 -3.97
C THR A 36 -5.59 -7.91 -2.78
N LYS A 37 -6.27 -7.37 -1.76
CA LYS A 37 -5.60 -6.99 -0.51
C LYS A 37 -4.95 -8.19 0.18
N GLU A 38 -5.60 -9.33 0.13
CA GLU A 38 -5.08 -10.54 0.77
C GLU A 38 -3.78 -10.99 0.13
N GLU A 39 -3.71 -10.96 -1.19
CA GLU A 39 -2.48 -11.30 -1.90
C GLU A 39 -1.39 -10.27 -1.65
N ALA A 40 -1.76 -8.99 -1.55
CA ALA A 40 -0.81 -7.94 -1.18
C ALA A 40 -0.23 -8.18 0.21
N PHE A 41 -1.07 -8.58 1.15
CA PHE A 41 -0.62 -8.93 2.50
C PHE A 41 0.37 -10.10 2.47
N LYS A 42 0.04 -11.15 1.73
CA LYS A 42 0.94 -12.31 1.57
C LYS A 42 2.26 -11.92 0.94
N PHE A 43 2.22 -11.05 -0.05
CA PHE A 43 3.42 -10.53 -0.72
C PHE A 43 4.33 -9.83 0.28
N VAL A 44 3.78 -8.92 1.09
CA VAL A 44 4.57 -8.18 2.08
C VAL A 44 5.11 -9.12 3.14
N LYS A 45 4.28 -10.01 3.64
CA LYS A 45 4.66 -10.97 4.68
C LYS A 45 5.82 -11.86 4.22
N SER A 46 5.77 -12.31 2.98
CA SER A 46 6.80 -13.17 2.40
C SER A 46 8.08 -12.41 2.12
N LYS A 47 7.97 -11.19 1.60
CA LYS A 47 9.12 -10.40 1.18
C LYS A 47 9.84 -9.73 2.35
N TYR A 48 9.12 -9.40 3.39
CA TYR A 48 9.65 -8.69 4.55
C TYR A 48 9.34 -9.42 5.85
N PRO A 49 9.93 -10.61 6.06
CA PRO A 49 9.65 -11.38 7.27
C PRO A 49 10.05 -10.66 8.56
N ILE A 50 10.95 -9.69 8.47
CA ILE A 50 11.36 -8.90 9.63
C ILE A 50 10.21 -8.08 10.24
N LEU A 51 9.16 -7.82 9.47
CA LEU A 51 8.00 -7.09 9.97
C LEU A 51 7.12 -7.93 10.90
N GLU A 52 7.33 -9.24 10.91
CA GLU A 52 6.60 -10.15 11.80
C GLU A 52 5.09 -10.01 11.72
N LEU A 53 4.55 -9.88 10.50
CA LEU A 53 3.12 -9.80 10.28
C LEU A 53 2.45 -11.11 10.70
N GLU A 54 1.35 -11.01 11.44
CA GLU A 54 0.64 -12.19 11.95
C GLU A 54 -0.51 -12.60 11.03
N THR A 55 -1.61 -11.85 11.04
CA THR A 55 -2.79 -12.17 10.25
C THR A 55 -3.24 -10.96 9.45
N PHE A 56 -3.94 -11.22 8.34
CA PHE A 56 -4.50 -10.17 7.51
C PHE A 56 -5.42 -9.25 8.31
N LYS A 57 -6.30 -9.83 9.11
CA LYS A 57 -7.25 -9.06 9.89
C LYS A 57 -6.57 -8.09 10.87
N LYS A 58 -5.45 -8.52 11.44
CA LYS A 58 -4.74 -7.75 12.46
C LYS A 58 -3.77 -6.74 11.87
N ASP A 59 -3.05 -7.14 10.82
CA ASP A 59 -1.90 -6.39 10.32
C ASP A 59 -2.04 -5.87 8.90
N ASN A 60 -3.25 -5.87 8.33
CA ASN A 60 -3.41 -5.39 6.95
C ASN A 60 -3.02 -3.91 6.79
N ASP A 61 -3.18 -3.10 7.83
CA ASP A 61 -2.78 -1.70 7.79
C ASP A 61 -1.27 -1.55 7.61
N LYS A 62 -0.50 -2.42 8.24
CA LYS A 62 0.95 -2.41 8.10
C LYS A 62 1.36 -2.80 6.68
N SER A 63 0.71 -3.81 6.13
CA SER A 63 1.00 -4.24 4.76
C SER A 63 0.63 -3.15 3.75
N ASP A 64 -0.49 -2.46 3.95
CA ASP A 64 -0.90 -1.35 3.09
C ASP A 64 0.13 -0.24 3.10
N ALA A 65 0.67 0.10 4.27
CA ALA A 65 1.71 1.13 4.37
C ALA A 65 2.97 0.75 3.59
N VAL A 66 3.36 -0.52 3.65
CA VAL A 66 4.53 -1.01 2.90
C VAL A 66 4.26 -0.97 1.40
N ILE A 67 3.07 -1.40 0.98
CA ILE A 67 2.69 -1.35 -0.44
C ILE A 67 2.77 0.08 -0.97
N LEU A 68 2.27 1.04 -0.22
CA LEU A 68 2.34 2.45 -0.61
C LEU A 68 3.78 2.96 -0.68
N ALA A 69 4.60 2.59 0.30
CA ALA A 69 6.01 2.97 0.29
C ALA A 69 6.73 2.44 -0.96
N LEU A 70 6.41 1.23 -1.38
CA LEU A 70 6.98 0.63 -2.58
C LEU A 70 6.46 1.26 -3.88
N ASN A 71 5.45 2.09 -3.79
CA ASN A 71 4.85 2.76 -4.95
C ASN A 71 5.32 4.20 -5.13
N PHE A 72 6.30 4.68 -4.38
CA PHE A 72 6.78 6.05 -4.55
C PHE A 72 7.33 6.32 -5.95
N ASP A 73 7.81 5.28 -6.64
CA ASP A 73 8.30 5.40 -8.00
C ASP A 73 7.20 5.17 -9.05
N ASN A 74 5.98 4.90 -8.61
CA ASN A 74 4.89 4.61 -9.52
C ASN A 74 4.42 5.90 -10.21
N PRO A 75 4.42 5.95 -11.56
CA PRO A 75 3.98 7.16 -12.28
C PRO A 75 2.51 7.51 -12.06
N LYS A 76 1.70 6.57 -11.56
CA LYS A 76 0.30 6.83 -11.24
C LYS A 76 0.09 7.45 -9.87
N LEU A 77 1.14 7.55 -9.07
CA LEU A 77 1.08 8.23 -7.79
C LEU A 77 0.93 9.73 -8.04
N LYS A 78 -0.10 10.33 -7.47
CA LYS A 78 -0.40 11.75 -7.67
C LYS A 78 -0.15 12.53 -6.39
N LYS A 79 0.51 13.66 -6.51
CA LYS A 79 0.63 14.62 -5.43
C LYS A 79 -0.56 15.56 -5.50
N ILE A 80 -1.32 15.67 -4.41
CA ILE A 80 -2.58 16.42 -4.40
C ILE A 80 -2.38 17.87 -3.97
N ASN A 81 -1.34 18.16 -3.22
CA ASN A 81 -1.10 19.54 -2.75
C ASN A 81 0.26 20.06 -3.12
#